data_8dbf27578b8d620568615546da4e2a4a
#
_entry.id   8dbf27578b8d620568615546da4e2a4a
#
_cell.length_a   1.000
_cell.length_b   1.000
_cell.length_c   1.000
_cell.angle_alpha   90.00
_cell.angle_beta   90.00
_cell.angle_gamma   90.00
#
_symmetry.space_group_name_H-M   'P 1'
#
loop_
_entity.id
_entity.type
_entity.pdbx_description
1 polymer ?
#
loop_
_entity_poly.entity_id
_entity_poly.type
_entity_poly.pdbx_seq_one_letter_code
_entity_poly.pdbx_strand_id
1 'polypeptide(L)'
;DFRTPEGQYRLVKRNPRSDYFMSMKVSYPSPDDVARARRNGWAAGGSIMIHGLPNDPRKGVDYYSTRDWTDGCIAVSNADMLEIWMLVSDNTPIRIEP
;
A
#
# COMPACT_ATOMS: atom_id res chain seq x y z
N ASP A 1 5.88 -6.88 12.74
CA ASP A 1 5.29 -7.72 11.71
C ASP A 1 4.81 -6.87 10.53
N PHE A 2 5.39 -7.11 9.36
CA PHE A 2 5.15 -6.27 8.18
C PHE A 2 4.05 -6.83 7.30
N ARG A 3 2.90 -7.03 7.88
CA ARG A 3 1.73 -7.50 7.13
C ARG A 3 0.93 -6.33 6.59
N THR A 4 0.28 -6.57 5.46
CA THR A 4 -0.73 -5.65 4.97
C THR A 4 -1.89 -5.63 5.98
N PRO A 5 -2.32 -4.45 6.45
CA PRO A 5 -3.42 -4.37 7.39
C PRO A 5 -4.73 -4.80 6.76
N GLU A 6 -5.65 -5.30 7.57
CA GLU A 6 -7.00 -5.63 7.15
C GLU A 6 -7.98 -4.65 7.77
N GLY A 7 -9.03 -4.32 7.05
CA GLY A 7 -10.05 -3.42 7.54
C GLY A 7 -10.43 -2.35 6.53
N GLN A 8 -11.10 -1.32 7.04
CA GLN A 8 -11.55 -0.20 6.22
C GLN A 8 -10.65 1.02 6.46
N TYR A 9 -10.16 1.57 5.36
CA TYR A 9 -9.29 2.73 5.35
C TYR A 9 -9.72 3.68 4.23
N ARG A 10 -8.94 4.72 4.00
CA ARG A 10 -9.14 5.64 2.88
C ARG A 10 -7.85 5.82 2.13
N LEU A 11 -7.94 6.12 0.85
CA LEU A 11 -6.81 6.53 0.03
C LEU A 11 -6.67 8.05 0.20
N VAL A 12 -5.59 8.50 0.84
CA VAL A 12 -5.53 9.87 1.34
C VAL A 12 -4.51 10.77 0.66
N LYS A 13 -3.52 10.21 -0.04
CA LYS A 13 -2.49 11.04 -0.66
C LYS A 13 -1.94 10.37 -1.91
N ARG A 14 -1.88 11.14 -3.00
CA ARG A 14 -1.31 10.70 -4.27
C ARG A 14 0.15 11.12 -4.35
N ASN A 15 0.99 10.25 -4.93
CA ASN A 15 2.37 10.59 -5.24
C ASN A 15 2.67 10.20 -6.69
N PRO A 16 2.72 11.18 -7.62
CA PRO A 16 3.02 10.89 -9.02
C PRO A 16 4.50 10.65 -9.29
N ARG A 17 5.36 10.88 -8.31
CA ARG A 17 6.81 10.72 -8.43
C ARG A 17 7.35 9.64 -7.50
N SER A 18 6.56 8.60 -7.32
CA SER A 18 6.96 7.45 -6.50
C SER A 18 8.12 6.70 -7.14
N ASP A 19 8.97 6.11 -6.31
CA ASP A 19 9.99 5.16 -6.76
C ASP A 19 9.38 3.90 -7.36
N TYR A 20 8.08 3.72 -7.21
CA TYR A 20 7.32 2.58 -7.67
C TYR A 20 6.22 3.02 -8.65
N PHE A 21 6.59 3.76 -9.68
CA PHE A 21 5.73 4.31 -10.71
C PHE A 21 4.85 5.44 -10.15
N MET A 22 3.72 5.10 -9.58
CA MET A 22 2.84 6.03 -8.86
C MET A 22 2.35 5.34 -7.60
N SER A 23 2.00 6.11 -6.59
CA SER A 23 1.48 5.53 -5.36
C SER A 23 0.36 6.36 -4.76
N MET A 24 -0.48 5.68 -3.98
CA MET A 24 -1.53 6.30 -3.19
C MET A 24 -1.42 5.78 -1.76
N LYS A 25 -1.38 6.72 -0.80
CA LYS A 25 -1.24 6.35 0.60
C LYS A 25 -2.58 5.90 1.17
N VAL A 26 -2.54 4.79 1.89
CA VAL A 26 -3.66 4.30 2.70
C VAL A 26 -3.58 4.96 4.07
N SER A 27 -4.74 5.24 4.68
CA SER A 27 -4.82 5.92 5.99
C SER A 27 -4.52 4.98 7.16
N TYR A 28 -3.50 4.18 7.05
CA TYR A 28 -3.00 3.30 8.10
C TYR A 28 -1.67 3.85 8.65
N PRO A 29 -1.37 3.77 9.94
CA PRO A 29 -2.25 3.22 10.98
C PRO A 29 -3.32 4.22 11.44
N SER A 30 -4.51 3.73 11.73
CA SER A 30 -5.54 4.50 12.39
C SER A 30 -5.23 4.62 13.89
N PRO A 31 -5.89 5.53 14.63
CA PRO A 31 -5.74 5.56 16.09
C PRO A 31 -6.04 4.22 16.75
N ASP A 32 -7.04 3.49 16.26
CA ASP A 32 -7.37 2.16 16.78
C ASP A 32 -6.27 1.14 16.52
N ASP A 33 -5.63 1.20 15.35
CA ASP A 33 -4.50 0.32 15.02
C ASP A 33 -3.33 0.57 15.96
N VAL A 34 -3.01 1.84 16.23
CA VAL A 34 -1.93 2.21 17.14
C VAL A 34 -2.23 1.73 18.55
N ALA A 35 -3.47 1.92 19.01
CA ALA A 35 -3.87 1.51 20.36
C ALA A 35 -3.79 -0.02 20.51
N ARG A 36 -4.25 -0.77 19.51
CA ARG A 36 -4.20 -2.23 19.52
C ARG A 36 -2.76 -2.74 19.53
N ALA A 37 -1.89 -2.16 18.73
CA ALA A 37 -0.50 -2.54 18.70
C ALA A 37 0.16 -2.29 20.05
N ARG A 38 -0.14 -1.14 20.67
CA ARG A 38 0.40 -0.81 21.98
C ARG A 38 -0.04 -1.81 23.05
N ARG A 39 -1.32 -2.20 23.03
CA ARG A 39 -1.83 -3.19 24.00
C ARG A 39 -1.15 -4.54 23.84
N ASN A 40 -0.72 -4.89 22.65
CA ASN A 40 -0.08 -6.17 22.36
C ASN A 40 1.45 -6.10 22.39
N GLY A 41 2.02 -4.95 22.72
CA GLY A 41 3.47 -4.78 22.75
C GLY A 41 4.12 -4.71 21.38
N TRP A 42 3.37 -4.35 20.35
CA TRP A 42 3.87 -4.25 18.98
C TRP A 42 3.97 -2.81 18.53
N ALA A 43 4.78 -2.58 17.48
CA ALA A 43 4.70 -1.36 16.72
C ALA A 43 3.61 -1.53 15.65
N ALA A 44 2.81 -0.50 15.42
CA ALA A 44 1.77 -0.54 14.38
C ALA A 44 2.36 -0.62 12.98
N GLY A 45 3.61 -0.22 12.81
CA GLY A 45 4.28 -0.16 11.55
C GLY A 45 4.18 1.19 10.89
N GLY A 46 4.70 1.29 9.69
CA GLY A 46 4.80 2.55 8.96
C GLY A 46 3.73 2.74 7.90
N SER A 47 4.04 3.57 6.94
CA SER A 47 3.14 3.93 5.85
C SER A 47 2.81 2.74 4.96
N ILE A 48 1.53 2.58 4.67
CA ILE A 48 1.04 1.58 3.72
C ILE A 48 0.58 2.31 2.46
N MET A 49 1.00 1.82 1.30
CA MET A 49 0.67 2.43 0.01
C MET A 49 0.22 1.37 -0.98
N ILE A 50 -0.62 1.78 -1.93
CA ILE A 50 -0.81 1.05 -3.18
C ILE A 50 0.16 1.65 -4.18
N HIS A 51 0.95 0.82 -4.85
CA HIS A 51 1.97 1.31 -5.79
C HIS A 51 2.19 0.33 -6.93
N GLY A 52 2.85 0.82 -7.98
CA GLY A 52 3.24 -0.01 -9.11
C GLY A 52 4.57 -0.73 -8.86
N LEU A 53 5.22 -1.14 -9.95
CA LEU A 53 6.52 -1.80 -9.90
C LEU A 53 7.64 -0.78 -9.71
N PRO A 54 8.81 -1.22 -9.20
CA PRO A 54 9.95 -0.31 -9.05
C PRO A 54 10.34 0.31 -10.39
N ASN A 55 10.70 1.60 -10.38
CA ASN A 55 11.18 2.29 -11.58
C ASN A 55 12.53 1.75 -12.04
N ASP A 56 13.33 1.24 -11.10
CA ASP A 56 14.64 0.65 -11.35
C ASP A 56 14.65 -0.76 -10.77
N PRO A 57 14.01 -1.71 -11.46
CA PRO A 57 13.88 -3.06 -10.92
C PRO A 57 15.22 -3.80 -10.96
N ARG A 58 15.56 -4.44 -9.83
CA ARG A 58 16.76 -5.29 -9.72
C ARG A 58 16.50 -6.74 -10.12
N LYS A 59 15.23 -7.09 -10.25
CA LYS A 59 14.76 -8.42 -10.63
C LYS A 59 13.90 -8.30 -11.88
N GLY A 60 13.64 -9.41 -12.54
CA GLY A 60 12.75 -9.42 -13.69
C GLY A 60 11.29 -9.19 -13.28
N VAL A 61 10.47 -8.85 -14.26
CA VAL A 61 9.03 -8.58 -14.03
C VAL A 61 8.34 -9.76 -13.35
N ASP A 62 8.71 -10.98 -13.71
CA ASP A 62 8.12 -12.18 -13.11
C ASP A 62 8.33 -12.26 -11.61
N TYR A 63 9.46 -11.77 -11.11
CA TYR A 63 9.73 -11.74 -9.69
C TYR A 63 8.69 -10.90 -8.96
N TYR A 64 8.41 -9.69 -9.49
CA TYR A 64 7.49 -8.75 -8.83
C TYR A 64 6.03 -9.13 -9.00
N SER A 65 5.69 -9.90 -10.01
CA SER A 65 4.29 -10.29 -10.26
C SER A 65 3.88 -11.57 -9.52
N THR A 66 4.84 -12.38 -9.07
CA THR A 66 4.55 -13.69 -8.47
C THR A 66 4.93 -13.81 -7.01
N ARG A 67 5.57 -12.79 -6.43
CA ARG A 67 6.08 -12.84 -5.06
C ARG A 67 5.55 -11.68 -4.23
N ASP A 68 5.38 -11.94 -2.94
CA ASP A 68 5.10 -10.90 -1.96
C ASP A 68 6.43 -10.22 -1.59
N TRP A 69 6.79 -9.21 -2.37
CA TRP A 69 8.09 -8.55 -2.26
C TRP A 69 8.04 -7.26 -1.44
N THR A 70 6.87 -6.88 -0.95
CA THR A 70 6.71 -5.65 -0.18
C THR A 70 6.59 -5.93 1.32
N ASP A 71 6.86 -4.91 2.12
CA ASP A 71 6.73 -4.97 3.57
C ASP A 71 5.39 -4.39 4.02
N GLY A 72 4.31 -5.02 3.56
CA GLY A 72 2.95 -4.63 3.92
C GLY A 72 2.27 -3.71 2.92
N CYS A 73 2.99 -3.06 2.02
CA CYS A 73 2.39 -2.26 0.95
C CYS A 73 1.72 -3.17 -0.08
N ILE A 74 0.78 -2.59 -0.82
CA ILE A 74 0.01 -3.32 -1.84
C ILE A 74 0.61 -2.99 -3.21
N ALA A 75 1.23 -3.98 -3.85
CA ALA A 75 1.81 -3.82 -5.16
C ALA A 75 0.84 -4.30 -6.24
N VAL A 76 0.70 -3.52 -7.30
CA VAL A 76 -0.11 -3.86 -8.46
C VAL A 76 0.72 -3.62 -9.72
N SER A 77 0.26 -4.11 -10.87
CA SER A 77 0.93 -3.80 -12.14
C SER A 77 0.86 -2.29 -12.41
N ASN A 78 1.78 -1.79 -13.24
CA ASN A 78 1.75 -0.38 -13.60
C ASN A 78 0.47 -0.01 -14.35
N ALA A 79 -0.05 -0.92 -15.19
CA ALA A 79 -1.30 -0.70 -15.87
C ALA A 79 -2.46 -0.57 -14.89
N ASP A 80 -2.52 -1.45 -13.89
CA ASP A 80 -3.56 -1.39 -12.85
C ASP A 80 -3.40 -0.15 -12.00
N MET A 81 -2.17 0.25 -11.68
CA MET A 81 -1.94 1.46 -10.90
C MET A 81 -2.41 2.70 -11.64
N LEU A 82 -2.17 2.77 -12.94
CA LEU A 82 -2.65 3.87 -13.76
C LEU A 82 -4.17 3.93 -13.78
N GLU A 83 -4.83 2.78 -13.91
CA GLU A 83 -6.28 2.69 -13.89
C GLU A 83 -6.85 3.16 -12.56
N ILE A 84 -6.28 2.69 -11.45
CA ILE A 84 -6.66 3.14 -10.11
C ILE A 84 -6.49 4.66 -9.99
N TRP A 85 -5.36 5.17 -10.45
CA TRP A 85 -5.05 6.59 -10.40
C TRP A 85 -6.09 7.44 -11.12
N MET A 86 -6.58 6.97 -12.26
CA MET A 86 -7.53 7.70 -13.08
C MET A 86 -8.97 7.61 -12.57
N LEU A 87 -9.33 6.50 -11.94
CA LEU A 87 -10.72 6.23 -11.55
C LEU A 87 -11.04 6.58 -10.11
N VAL A 88 -10.04 6.71 -9.25
CA VAL A 88 -10.23 6.87 -7.82
C VAL A 88 -9.84 8.29 -7.41
N SER A 89 -10.73 8.95 -6.64
CA SER A 89 -10.44 10.27 -6.09
C SER A 89 -9.84 10.17 -4.70
N ASP A 90 -9.29 11.28 -4.19
CA ASP A 90 -8.78 11.34 -2.82
C ASP A 90 -9.91 11.07 -1.81
N ASN A 91 -9.55 10.47 -0.70
CA ASN A 91 -10.47 10.05 0.36
C ASN A 91 -11.44 8.94 -0.06
N THR A 92 -11.17 8.26 -1.16
CA THR A 92 -11.95 7.09 -1.54
C THR A 92 -11.77 6.00 -0.50
N PRO A 93 -12.87 5.40 0.00
CA PRO A 93 -12.77 4.27 0.91
C PRO A 93 -12.11 3.07 0.25
N ILE A 94 -11.31 2.37 1.03
CA ILE A 94 -10.69 1.11 0.60
C ILE A 94 -10.91 0.06 1.68
N ARG A 95 -11.31 -1.13 1.27
CA ARG A 95 -11.46 -2.26 2.18
C ARG A 95 -10.38 -3.27 1.85
N ILE A 96 -9.59 -3.62 2.84
CA ILE A 96 -8.52 -4.61 2.70
C ILE A 96 -8.97 -5.89 3.39
N GLU A 97 -9.08 -6.94 2.61
CA GLU A 97 -9.52 -8.25 3.07
C GLU A 97 -8.39 -9.28 2.89
N PRO A 98 -8.39 -10.36 3.68
CA PRO A 98 -7.40 -11.42 3.56
C PRO A 98 -7.48 -12.15 2.22
#